data_0c662ed023afbe93caaebccff5ac5819
#
_entry.id   0c662ed023afbe93caaebccff5ac5819
#
_cell.length_a   1.000
_cell.length_b   1.000
_cell.length_c   1.000
_cell.angle_alpha   90.00
_cell.angle_beta   90.00
_cell.angle_gamma   90.00
#
_symmetry.space_group_name_H-M   'P 1'
#
loop_
_entity.id
_entity.type
_entity.pdbx_description
1 polymer ?
#
loop_
_entity_poly.entity_id
_entity_poly.type
_entity_poly.pdbx_seq_one_letter_code
_entity_poly.pdbx_strand_id
1 'polypeptide(L)'
;MQPLFDEDIRLPFVWNSSGYESVSTLEQYAELCDTALFDLRYANDSTAIAASAAPRYVAAARSAVKWAFERTPARHDTPPLIVRILVLPGHADEAIENLAWLATELSSEIPVSIMSQFTPAYKALETPPFNRKVTEEEYESVTEAAADFGFENGWIQGYEAADPALALLGENMPEGHGSIGGRNH
;
A
#
# COMPACT_ATOMS: atom_id res chain seq x y z
N MET A 1 7.80 -38.34 12.57
CA MET A 1 7.00 -37.29 11.91
C MET A 1 7.91 -36.71 10.85
N GLN A 2 7.66 -36.98 9.58
CA GLN A 2 8.44 -36.41 8.48
C GLN A 2 8.11 -34.91 8.39
N PRO A 3 9.10 -34.02 8.17
CA PRO A 3 8.78 -32.60 7.96
C PRO A 3 7.86 -32.50 6.76
N LEU A 4 6.80 -31.68 6.90
CA LEU A 4 5.76 -31.48 5.89
C LEU A 4 6.26 -30.72 4.65
N PHE A 5 7.51 -30.25 4.67
CA PHE A 5 8.13 -29.50 3.59
C PHE A 5 9.48 -30.14 3.28
N ASP A 6 9.70 -30.40 1.99
CA ASP A 6 11.01 -30.75 1.46
C ASP A 6 11.96 -29.58 1.75
N GLU A 7 13.14 -29.82 2.31
CA GLU A 7 14.10 -28.76 2.70
C GLU A 7 14.52 -27.86 1.52
N ASP A 8 14.24 -28.31 0.29
CA ASP A 8 14.53 -27.59 -0.95
C ASP A 8 13.40 -26.65 -1.44
N ILE A 9 12.20 -26.67 -0.81
CA ILE A 9 11.08 -25.83 -1.20
C ILE A 9 10.86 -24.73 -0.16
N ARG A 10 11.49 -23.58 -0.36
CA ARG A 10 11.19 -22.36 0.39
C ARG A 10 10.24 -21.49 -0.41
N LEU A 11 8.99 -21.37 0.06
CA LEU A 11 8.03 -20.43 -0.51
C LEU A 11 8.42 -18.98 -0.13
N PRO A 12 8.27 -18.02 -1.06
CA PRO A 12 8.44 -16.61 -0.73
C PRO A 12 7.49 -16.17 0.38
N PHE A 13 8.01 -15.46 1.37
CA PHE A 13 7.22 -14.91 2.47
C PHE A 13 6.99 -13.41 2.27
N VAL A 14 5.73 -13.01 2.11
CA VAL A 14 5.32 -11.62 2.00
C VAL A 14 4.77 -11.15 3.34
N TRP A 15 5.40 -10.15 3.94
CA TRP A 15 4.90 -9.50 5.14
C TRP A 15 3.90 -8.41 4.78
N ASN A 16 2.61 -8.73 4.87
CA ASN A 16 1.53 -7.79 4.60
C ASN A 16 1.11 -7.07 5.89
N SER A 17 1.25 -5.76 5.91
CA SER A 17 1.01 -4.94 7.10
C SER A 17 0.50 -3.54 6.78
N SER A 18 -0.10 -2.90 7.80
CA SER A 18 -0.49 -1.49 7.77
C SER A 18 0.69 -0.51 7.82
N GLY A 19 1.93 -1.00 7.94
CA GLY A 19 3.12 -0.18 8.13
C GLY A 19 3.29 0.38 9.55
N TYR A 20 2.35 0.13 10.46
CA TYR A 20 2.35 0.69 11.83
C TYR A 20 3.10 -0.20 12.83
N GLU A 21 4.28 -0.66 12.44
CA GLU A 21 5.18 -1.46 13.28
C GLU A 21 6.41 -0.68 13.71
N SER A 22 6.98 -1.09 14.84
CA SER A 22 8.30 -0.59 15.21
C SER A 22 9.40 -1.28 14.39
N VAL A 23 10.43 -0.54 14.01
CA VAL A 23 11.59 -1.10 13.32
C VAL A 23 12.21 -2.26 14.13
N SER A 24 12.25 -2.15 15.45
CA SER A 24 12.77 -3.23 16.31
C SER A 24 11.94 -4.53 16.24
N THR A 25 10.64 -4.44 15.95
CA THR A 25 9.82 -5.62 15.68
C THR A 25 10.13 -6.19 14.32
N LEU A 26 10.26 -5.34 13.30
CA LEU A 26 10.58 -5.77 11.93
C LEU A 26 11.94 -6.48 11.87
N GLU A 27 12.94 -5.96 12.57
CA GLU A 27 14.28 -6.56 12.65
C GLU A 27 14.28 -7.99 13.20
N GLN A 28 13.39 -8.31 14.16
CA GLN A 28 13.31 -9.65 14.73
C GLN A 28 12.90 -10.73 13.72
N TYR A 29 12.18 -10.32 12.67
CA TYR A 29 11.64 -11.22 11.65
C TYR A 29 12.22 -10.97 10.24
N ALA A 30 13.25 -10.13 10.14
CA ALA A 30 13.85 -9.73 8.87
C ALA A 30 14.26 -10.90 7.97
N GLU A 31 14.83 -11.95 8.57
CA GLU A 31 15.31 -13.14 7.85
C GLU A 31 14.17 -13.97 7.24
N LEU A 32 12.94 -13.84 7.74
CA LEU A 32 11.78 -14.55 7.24
C LEU A 32 11.08 -13.80 6.11
N CYS A 33 11.27 -12.48 6.02
CA CYS A 33 10.55 -11.62 5.09
C CYS A 33 11.30 -11.49 3.76
N ASP A 34 10.77 -12.02 2.69
CA ASP A 34 11.31 -11.82 1.34
C ASP A 34 10.83 -10.47 0.76
N THR A 35 9.55 -10.14 0.92
CA THR A 35 8.96 -8.87 0.46
C THR A 35 8.11 -8.25 1.57
N ALA A 36 8.34 -6.99 1.88
CA ALA A 36 7.44 -6.20 2.70
C ALA A 36 6.35 -5.57 1.82
N LEU A 37 5.08 -5.83 2.14
CA LEU A 37 3.92 -5.21 1.50
C LEU A 37 3.25 -4.29 2.52
N PHE A 38 3.66 -3.03 2.53
CA PHE A 38 3.26 -2.07 3.56
C PHE A 38 2.29 -1.02 3.05
N ASP A 39 1.29 -0.70 3.86
CA ASP A 39 0.41 0.42 3.60
C ASP A 39 1.06 1.73 4.03
N LEU A 40 0.90 2.75 3.22
CA LEU A 40 1.20 4.14 3.56
C LEU A 40 -0.08 4.95 3.39
N ARG A 41 -0.94 4.92 4.45
CA ARG A 41 -2.33 5.39 4.38
C ARG A 41 -2.49 6.88 4.65
N TYR A 42 -1.74 7.42 5.59
CA TYR A 42 -1.88 8.80 6.08
C TYR A 42 -0.55 9.53 5.94
N ALA A 43 -0.61 10.78 5.53
CA ALA A 43 0.53 11.70 5.60
C ALA A 43 0.44 12.64 6.79
N ASN A 44 -0.72 12.64 7.49
CA ASN A 44 -0.99 13.47 8.64
C ASN A 44 -1.45 12.64 9.85
N ASP A 45 -0.81 12.84 11.01
CA ASP A 45 -1.17 12.15 12.24
C ASP A 45 -2.57 12.52 12.76
N SER A 46 -3.09 13.72 12.44
CA SER A 46 -4.47 14.06 12.82
C SER A 46 -5.49 13.20 12.09
N THR A 47 -5.27 12.94 10.80
CA THR A 47 -6.10 12.03 10.01
C THR A 47 -5.98 10.60 10.50
N ALA A 48 -4.75 10.15 10.78
CA ALA A 48 -4.49 8.82 11.32
C ALA A 48 -5.20 8.58 12.66
N ILE A 49 -5.21 9.59 13.55
CA ILE A 49 -5.92 9.52 14.83
C ILE A 49 -7.44 9.49 14.60
N ALA A 50 -7.96 10.37 13.75
CA ALA A 50 -9.40 10.46 13.49
C ALA A 50 -9.97 9.19 12.84
N ALA A 51 -9.25 8.65 11.83
CA ALA A 51 -9.70 7.51 11.05
C ALA A 51 -9.40 6.14 11.71
N SER A 52 -8.28 6.01 12.41
CA SER A 52 -7.77 4.71 12.89
C SER A 52 -7.29 4.71 14.34
N ALA A 53 -7.44 5.81 15.09
CA ALA A 53 -6.89 5.98 16.43
C ALA A 53 -5.38 5.63 16.53
N ALA A 54 -4.60 5.96 15.48
CA ALA A 54 -3.20 5.62 15.33
C ALA A 54 -2.29 6.84 15.55
N PRO A 55 -1.92 7.20 16.80
CA PRO A 55 -1.03 8.32 17.06
C PRO A 55 0.39 8.04 16.57
N ARG A 56 1.05 9.05 16.00
CA ARG A 56 2.41 8.93 15.44
C ARG A 56 2.52 7.90 14.29
N TYR A 57 1.42 7.71 13.55
CA TYR A 57 1.39 6.79 12.42
C TYR A 57 2.42 7.16 11.35
N VAL A 58 2.49 8.44 10.97
CA VAL A 58 3.36 8.91 9.88
C VAL A 58 4.82 8.56 10.15
N ALA A 59 5.30 8.85 11.35
CA ALA A 59 6.69 8.53 11.73
C ALA A 59 6.94 7.01 11.75
N ALA A 60 6.02 6.22 12.27
CA ALA A 60 6.15 4.77 12.34
C ALA A 60 6.13 4.15 10.94
N ALA A 61 5.14 4.51 10.10
CA ALA A 61 4.99 3.96 8.76
C ALA A 61 6.15 4.34 7.84
N ARG A 62 6.58 5.60 7.86
CA ARG A 62 7.75 6.04 7.09
C ARG A 62 9.04 5.35 7.54
N SER A 63 9.21 5.10 8.85
CA SER A 63 10.36 4.34 9.36
C SER A 63 10.32 2.87 8.93
N ALA A 64 9.15 2.24 8.95
CA ALA A 64 8.98 0.87 8.50
C ALA A 64 9.25 0.71 6.99
N VAL A 65 8.71 1.62 6.18
CA VAL A 65 8.94 1.67 4.72
C VAL A 65 10.42 1.87 4.41
N LYS A 66 11.08 2.82 5.08
CA LYS A 66 12.51 3.08 4.92
C LYS A 66 13.35 1.86 5.29
N TRP A 67 13.06 1.22 6.41
CA TRP A 67 13.71 -0.02 6.83
C TRP A 67 13.59 -1.11 5.76
N ALA A 68 12.39 -1.30 5.21
CA ALA A 68 12.15 -2.31 4.18
C ALA A 68 12.88 -1.99 2.87
N PHE A 69 12.97 -0.72 2.50
CA PHE A 69 13.68 -0.25 1.31
C PHE A 69 15.20 -0.45 1.42
N GLU A 70 15.79 -0.15 2.58
CA GLU A 70 17.24 -0.20 2.80
C GLU A 70 17.77 -1.63 2.99
N ARG A 71 16.90 -2.61 3.27
CA ARG A 71 17.33 -3.97 3.51
C ARG A 71 17.58 -4.75 2.21
N THR A 72 18.53 -5.68 2.26
CA THR A 72 18.72 -6.66 1.21
C THR A 72 17.70 -7.79 1.39
N PRO A 73 16.85 -8.10 0.40
CA PRO A 73 15.91 -9.21 0.52
C PRO A 73 16.66 -10.56 0.60
N ALA A 74 16.05 -11.52 1.27
CA ALA A 74 16.60 -12.88 1.34
C ALA A 74 16.61 -13.58 -0.04
N ARG A 75 15.77 -13.10 -0.97
CA ARG A 75 15.70 -13.54 -2.36
C ARG A 75 15.91 -12.35 -3.28
N HIS A 76 16.72 -12.54 -4.32
CA HIS A 76 17.06 -11.48 -5.28
C HIS A 76 16.07 -11.36 -6.44
N ASP A 77 15.07 -12.25 -6.53
CA ASP A 77 14.06 -12.31 -7.59
C ASP A 77 12.75 -11.61 -7.20
N THR A 78 12.68 -11.06 -5.99
CA THR A 78 11.51 -10.32 -5.51
C THR A 78 11.90 -8.92 -5.03
N PRO A 79 11.04 -7.90 -5.21
CA PRO A 79 11.31 -6.58 -4.66
C PRO A 79 11.30 -6.66 -3.12
N PRO A 80 12.22 -5.95 -2.43
CA PRO A 80 12.26 -5.95 -0.97
C PRO A 80 11.02 -5.28 -0.36
N LEU A 81 10.42 -4.35 -1.11
CA LEU A 81 9.31 -3.52 -0.68
C LEU A 81 8.31 -3.33 -1.82
N ILE A 82 7.04 -3.41 -1.48
CA ILE A 82 5.91 -2.91 -2.27
C ILE A 82 5.11 -1.99 -1.34
N VAL A 83 4.78 -0.78 -1.80
CA VAL A 83 3.98 0.17 -1.01
C VAL A 83 2.56 0.23 -1.55
N ARG A 84 1.57 0.06 -0.67
CA ARG A 84 0.17 0.28 -1.00
C ARG A 84 -0.28 1.67 -0.57
N ILE A 85 -0.92 2.36 -1.50
CA ILE A 85 -1.56 3.67 -1.28
C ILE A 85 -3.07 3.47 -1.42
N LEU A 86 -3.79 3.45 -0.31
CA LEU A 86 -5.25 3.49 -0.31
C LEU A 86 -5.69 4.95 -0.34
N VAL A 87 -6.30 5.36 -1.44
CA VAL A 87 -6.88 6.71 -1.53
C VAL A 87 -8.11 6.79 -0.63
N LEU A 88 -8.14 7.81 0.22
CA LEU A 88 -9.22 8.02 1.17
C LEU A 88 -10.08 9.22 0.75
N PRO A 89 -11.41 9.16 0.94
CA PRO A 89 -12.29 10.26 0.56
C PRO A 89 -11.93 11.54 1.32
N GLY A 90 -11.78 12.65 0.59
CA GLY A 90 -11.40 13.94 1.13
C GLY A 90 -9.93 14.08 1.55
N HIS A 91 -9.09 13.07 1.27
CA HIS A 91 -7.67 13.03 1.64
C HIS A 91 -6.78 12.53 0.49
N ALA A 92 -7.15 12.84 -0.76
CA ALA A 92 -6.32 12.55 -1.93
C ALA A 92 -4.97 13.27 -1.86
N ASP A 93 -4.94 14.47 -1.29
CA ASP A 93 -3.74 15.26 -1.02
C ASP A 93 -2.72 14.52 -0.12
N GLU A 94 -3.18 13.79 0.88
CA GLU A 94 -2.30 12.98 1.73
C GLU A 94 -1.70 11.78 0.96
N ALA A 95 -2.45 11.17 0.06
CA ALA A 95 -1.93 10.13 -0.82
C ALA A 95 -0.84 10.69 -1.76
N ILE A 96 -1.07 11.88 -2.33
CA ILE A 96 -0.08 12.59 -3.15
C ILE A 96 1.16 12.96 -2.35
N GLU A 97 1.00 13.45 -1.10
CA GLU A 97 2.13 13.74 -0.21
C GLU A 97 2.97 12.49 0.09
N ASN A 98 2.33 11.35 0.31
CA ASN A 98 3.03 10.09 0.51
C ASN A 98 3.80 9.63 -0.73
N LEU A 99 3.24 9.79 -1.93
CA LEU A 99 3.93 9.53 -3.19
C LEU A 99 5.13 10.47 -3.36
N ALA A 100 4.95 11.77 -3.11
CA ALA A 100 6.03 12.74 -3.16
C ALA A 100 7.16 12.39 -2.18
N TRP A 101 6.81 12.00 -0.94
CA TRP A 101 7.78 11.55 0.05
C TRP A 101 8.55 10.31 -0.42
N LEU A 102 7.87 9.30 -0.97
CA LEU A 102 8.53 8.10 -1.52
C LEU A 102 9.52 8.46 -2.63
N ALA A 103 9.10 9.29 -3.59
CA ALA A 103 9.93 9.67 -4.74
C ALA A 103 11.15 10.50 -4.32
N THR A 104 11.00 11.41 -3.34
CA THR A 104 12.08 12.34 -2.93
C THR A 104 13.03 11.75 -1.91
N GLU A 105 12.53 10.98 -0.95
CA GLU A 105 13.33 10.47 0.16
C GLU A 105 13.89 9.06 -0.08
N LEU A 106 13.26 8.31 -0.99
CA LEU A 106 13.65 6.93 -1.28
C LEU A 106 13.89 6.73 -2.79
N SER A 107 12.86 6.35 -3.55
CA SER A 107 12.96 6.13 -4.99
C SER A 107 11.58 6.01 -5.64
N SER A 108 11.43 6.54 -6.86
CA SER A 108 10.26 6.27 -7.71
C SER A 108 10.26 4.88 -8.34
N GLU A 109 11.38 4.13 -8.24
CA GLU A 109 11.45 2.74 -8.69
C GLU A 109 10.74 1.74 -7.76
N ILE A 110 10.33 2.18 -6.55
CA ILE A 110 9.57 1.34 -5.62
C ILE A 110 8.24 0.96 -6.26
N PRO A 111 7.90 -0.35 -6.33
CA PRO A 111 6.57 -0.75 -6.78
C PRO A 111 5.48 -0.19 -5.87
N VAL A 112 4.53 0.53 -6.45
CA VAL A 112 3.39 1.08 -5.73
C VAL A 112 2.08 0.44 -6.19
N SER A 113 1.16 0.21 -5.25
CA SER A 113 -0.19 -0.26 -5.54
C SER A 113 -1.20 0.81 -5.11
N ILE A 114 -1.81 1.50 -6.08
CA ILE A 114 -2.79 2.56 -5.81
C ILE A 114 -4.19 1.98 -5.90
N MET A 115 -4.99 2.17 -4.84
CA MET A 115 -6.29 1.52 -4.68
C MET A 115 -7.38 2.53 -4.35
N SER A 116 -8.56 2.37 -5.00
CA SER A 116 -9.77 3.17 -4.79
C SER A 116 -10.82 2.49 -3.88
N GLN A 117 -10.50 1.31 -3.36
CA GLN A 117 -11.49 0.40 -2.75
C GLN A 117 -11.94 0.75 -1.32
N PHE A 118 -11.77 2.02 -0.89
CA PHE A 118 -12.30 2.43 0.40
C PHE A 118 -13.83 2.30 0.44
N THR A 119 -14.33 1.59 1.44
CA THR A 119 -15.77 1.43 1.69
C THR A 119 -16.09 1.87 3.11
N PRO A 120 -17.01 2.83 3.29
CA PRO A 120 -17.45 3.24 4.62
C PRO A 120 -18.00 2.06 5.41
N ALA A 121 -17.53 1.89 6.65
CA ALA A 121 -18.02 0.85 7.55
C ALA A 121 -18.03 1.36 8.99
N TYR A 122 -18.91 0.83 9.80
CA TYR A 122 -18.99 1.13 11.23
C TYR A 122 -19.06 2.63 11.51
N LYS A 123 -18.14 3.21 12.29
CA LYS A 123 -18.12 4.66 12.63
C LYS A 123 -17.88 5.57 11.43
N ALA A 124 -17.24 5.07 10.37
CA ALA A 124 -17.03 5.85 9.16
C ALA A 124 -18.34 6.30 8.53
N LEU A 125 -19.44 5.54 8.67
CA LEU A 125 -20.77 5.90 8.16
C LEU A 125 -21.30 7.23 8.72
N GLU A 126 -20.85 7.62 9.89
CA GLU A 126 -21.28 8.83 10.62
C GLU A 126 -20.19 9.92 10.66
N THR A 127 -19.02 9.67 10.05
CA THR A 127 -17.84 10.53 10.16
C THR A 127 -17.42 11.07 8.80
N PRO A 128 -17.88 12.27 8.36
CA PRO A 128 -17.35 12.88 7.15
C PRO A 128 -15.84 13.19 7.26
N PRO A 129 -15.08 13.07 6.17
CA PRO A 129 -15.49 12.64 4.83
C PRO A 129 -15.55 11.13 4.61
N PHE A 130 -15.25 10.31 5.63
CA PHE A 130 -15.17 8.84 5.54
C PHE A 130 -16.55 8.16 5.36
N ASN A 131 -17.64 8.92 5.36
CA ASN A 131 -19.00 8.42 5.17
C ASN A 131 -19.41 8.24 3.69
N ARG A 132 -18.47 8.38 2.77
CA ARG A 132 -18.63 8.17 1.34
C ARG A 132 -17.47 7.38 0.76
N LYS A 133 -17.62 6.91 -0.46
CA LYS A 133 -16.51 6.39 -1.25
C LYS A 133 -15.63 7.53 -1.77
N VAL A 134 -14.43 7.20 -2.19
CA VAL A 134 -13.56 8.05 -3.00
C VAL A 134 -14.30 8.42 -4.29
N THR A 135 -14.13 9.63 -4.78
CA THR A 135 -14.63 10.05 -6.10
C THR A 135 -13.59 9.69 -7.18
N GLU A 136 -14.08 9.60 -8.42
CA GLU A 136 -13.20 9.37 -9.57
C GLU A 136 -12.13 10.47 -9.68
N GLU A 137 -12.52 11.74 -9.53
CA GLU A 137 -11.63 12.90 -9.53
C GLU A 137 -10.53 12.81 -8.45
N GLU A 138 -10.89 12.41 -7.22
CA GLU A 138 -9.92 12.19 -6.14
C GLU A 138 -8.94 11.08 -6.49
N TYR A 139 -9.42 10.00 -7.12
CA TYR A 139 -8.59 8.87 -7.50
C TYR A 139 -7.68 9.21 -8.67
N GLU A 140 -8.21 9.85 -9.72
CA GLU A 140 -7.45 10.30 -10.89
C GLU A 140 -6.32 11.25 -10.49
N SER A 141 -6.59 12.22 -9.61
CA SER A 141 -5.55 13.15 -9.15
C SER A 141 -4.35 12.44 -8.50
N VAL A 142 -4.58 11.34 -7.77
CA VAL A 142 -3.50 10.55 -7.17
C VAL A 142 -2.73 9.74 -8.22
N THR A 143 -3.44 9.15 -9.19
CA THR A 143 -2.79 8.37 -10.26
C THR A 143 -1.99 9.23 -11.21
N GLU A 144 -2.48 10.44 -11.54
CA GLU A 144 -1.73 11.45 -12.29
C GLU A 144 -0.46 11.88 -11.55
N ALA A 145 -0.59 12.19 -10.25
CA ALA A 145 0.57 12.55 -9.43
C ALA A 145 1.61 11.42 -9.36
N ALA A 146 1.18 10.16 -9.28
CA ALA A 146 2.11 9.03 -9.32
C ALA A 146 2.92 8.98 -10.63
N ALA A 147 2.25 9.22 -11.78
CA ALA A 147 2.92 9.30 -13.07
C ALA A 147 3.88 10.49 -13.14
N ASP A 148 3.47 11.66 -12.65
CA ASP A 148 4.29 12.89 -12.63
C ASP A 148 5.55 12.72 -11.74
N PHE A 149 5.46 11.96 -10.64
CA PHE A 149 6.62 11.63 -9.79
C PHE A 149 7.49 10.50 -10.37
N GLY A 150 7.11 9.92 -11.52
CA GLY A 150 7.91 8.91 -12.23
C GLY A 150 7.78 7.50 -11.68
N PHE A 151 6.67 7.16 -11.01
CA PHE A 151 6.39 5.77 -10.63
C PHE A 151 5.94 4.98 -11.87
N GLU A 152 6.82 4.14 -12.39
CA GLU A 152 6.55 3.26 -13.55
C GLU A 152 6.32 1.80 -13.13
N ASN A 153 6.67 1.45 -11.88
CA ASN A 153 6.54 0.11 -11.34
C ASN A 153 5.31 0.01 -10.42
N GLY A 154 4.50 -1.03 -10.61
CA GLY A 154 3.39 -1.33 -9.70
C GLY A 154 2.04 -1.49 -10.40
N TRP A 155 0.98 -1.22 -9.67
CA TRP A 155 -0.39 -1.48 -10.12
C TRP A 155 -1.31 -0.30 -9.79
N ILE A 156 -2.05 0.16 -10.77
CA ILE A 156 -3.21 1.05 -10.57
C ILE A 156 -4.45 0.18 -10.69
N GLN A 157 -5.22 0.10 -9.62
CA GLN A 157 -6.53 -0.53 -9.66
C GLN A 157 -7.47 0.32 -10.53
N GLY A 158 -8.23 -0.30 -11.44
CA GLY A 158 -9.28 0.41 -12.17
C GLY A 158 -10.23 1.07 -11.18
N TYR A 159 -10.67 2.32 -11.47
CA TYR A 159 -11.70 2.95 -10.68
C TYR A 159 -13.02 2.20 -10.90
N GLU A 160 -13.31 1.31 -10.00
CA GLU A 160 -14.64 0.72 -9.87
C GLU A 160 -15.24 1.25 -8.58
N ALA A 161 -16.44 1.77 -8.67
CA ALA A 161 -17.26 1.98 -7.50
C ALA A 161 -17.49 0.59 -6.86
N ALA A 162 -16.59 0.17 -5.97
CA ALA A 162 -16.56 -1.17 -5.43
C ALA A 162 -17.95 -1.60 -4.99
N ASP A 163 -18.50 -2.63 -5.61
CA ASP A 163 -19.78 -3.21 -5.23
C ASP A 163 -19.59 -3.80 -3.81
N PRO A 164 -20.34 -3.35 -2.80
CA PRO A 164 -20.23 -3.87 -1.44
C PRO A 164 -20.40 -5.40 -1.36
N ALA A 165 -21.10 -6.01 -2.33
CA ALA A 165 -21.29 -7.44 -2.40
C ALA A 165 -20.02 -8.22 -2.78
N LEU A 166 -19.12 -7.63 -3.58
CA LEU A 166 -17.84 -8.25 -3.99
C LEU A 166 -16.80 -8.21 -2.85
N ALA A 167 -16.85 -7.19 -1.98
CA ALA A 167 -15.94 -7.08 -0.84
C ALA A 167 -16.14 -8.18 0.22
N LEU A 168 -17.32 -8.80 0.25
CA LEU A 168 -17.67 -9.85 1.23
C LEU A 168 -17.38 -11.27 0.74
N LEU A 169 -17.18 -11.50 -0.56
CA LEU A 169 -17.15 -12.84 -1.12
C LEU A 169 -15.78 -13.32 -1.62
N GLY A 170 -14.76 -12.48 -1.68
CA GLY A 170 -13.39 -12.89 -2.05
C GLY A 170 -13.27 -13.59 -3.41
N GLU A 171 -14.31 -13.58 -4.24
CA GLU A 171 -14.35 -14.29 -5.51
C GLU A 171 -14.46 -13.35 -6.71
N ASN A 172 -13.53 -13.54 -7.62
CA ASN A 172 -13.40 -12.93 -8.95
C ASN A 172 -12.83 -11.50 -8.97
N MET A 173 -11.52 -11.45 -9.04
CA MET A 173 -10.83 -10.29 -9.59
C MET A 173 -11.14 -10.21 -11.09
N PRO A 174 -11.80 -9.14 -11.59
CA PRO A 174 -11.90 -8.94 -13.03
C PRO A 174 -10.50 -8.72 -13.63
N GLU A 175 -10.25 -9.32 -14.79
CA GLU A 175 -9.03 -9.09 -15.55
C GLU A 175 -8.99 -7.64 -16.04
N GLY A 176 -8.28 -6.78 -15.33
CA GLY A 176 -8.17 -5.36 -15.65
C GLY A 176 -7.09 -4.67 -14.84
N HIS A 177 -5.89 -5.24 -14.84
CA HIS A 177 -4.74 -4.57 -14.24
C HIS A 177 -4.02 -3.75 -15.30
N GLY A 178 -4.24 -2.44 -15.30
CA GLY A 178 -3.37 -1.51 -15.99
C GLY A 178 -2.02 -1.45 -15.25
N SER A 179 -0.94 -1.86 -15.91
CA SER A 179 0.42 -1.61 -15.43
C SER A 179 0.73 -0.13 -15.61
N ILE A 180 1.31 0.51 -14.60
CA ILE A 180 1.87 1.85 -14.74
C ILE A 180 3.07 1.70 -15.69
N GLY A 181 2.98 2.25 -16.92
CA GLY A 181 4.14 2.32 -17.83
C GLY A 181 4.26 1.29 -18.94
N GLY A 182 3.21 0.86 -19.58
CA GLY A 182 3.28 0.10 -20.83
C GLY A 182 3.17 0.98 -22.08
N ARG A 183 4.17 1.76 -22.45
CA ARG A 183 4.25 2.25 -23.85
C ARG A 183 4.94 1.19 -24.68
N ASN A 184 4.15 0.49 -25.49
CA ASN A 184 4.70 -0.30 -26.61
C ASN A 184 5.37 0.63 -27.61
N HIS A 185 6.64 0.35 -27.89
CA HIS A 185 7.31 0.72 -29.12
C HIS A 185 7.25 -0.43 -30.11
#